data_d71b98b81ec7b9216c77b40a71a7df55
#
_entry.id   d71b98b81ec7b9216c77b40a71a7df55
#
_cell.length_a   1.000
_cell.length_b   1.000
_cell.length_c   1.000
_cell.angle_alpha   90.00
_cell.angle_beta   90.00
_cell.angle_gamma   90.00
#
_symmetry.space_group_name_H-M   'P 1'
#
loop_
_entity.id
_entity.type
_entity.pdbx_description
1 polymer ?
#
loop_
_entity_poly.entity_id
_entity_poly.type
_entity_poly.pdbx_seq_one_letter_code
_entity_poly.pdbx_strand_id
1 'polypeptide(L)'
;MYKPNDYDSITLSNFKELPPSGYVCRIIKAEERKTSTDKPMLVVALDICEGEYCGYFMNLFRERKKNSETPLRVKYPNNGMAYIVVLNAEGQTRKQFKSFVTSVEESGRHIEWGDNFCKSLEGATVGVLFGREEYEGNDGKNHWSTKPFFFRSVDKILSGDWTTPEDRPLPEMVGYGASGFSTQSVSTLFGNDVPVSEVDSFNAAEDDIPF
;
A
#
# COMPACT_ATOMS: atom_id res chain seq x y z
N MET A 1 27.17 -17.22 27.08
CA MET A 1 26.47 -17.69 25.87
C MET A 1 27.56 -17.92 24.81
N TYR A 2 27.61 -19.09 24.17
CA TYR A 2 28.56 -19.36 23.10
C TYR A 2 28.04 -18.74 21.80
N LYS A 3 28.96 -18.25 20.94
CA LYS A 3 28.63 -17.72 19.61
C LYS A 3 28.10 -18.87 18.75
N PRO A 4 26.88 -18.75 18.13
CA PRO A 4 26.38 -19.75 17.20
C PRO A 4 27.30 -19.96 15.99
N ASN A 5 27.38 -21.17 15.46
CA ASN A 5 28.29 -21.51 14.37
C ASN A 5 28.00 -20.76 13.06
N ASP A 6 26.76 -20.31 12.87
CA ASP A 6 26.27 -19.61 11.70
C ASP A 6 26.25 -18.07 11.86
N TYR A 7 26.66 -17.57 13.04
CA TYR A 7 26.57 -16.14 13.37
C TYR A 7 27.26 -15.21 12.34
N ASP A 8 28.44 -15.62 11.84
CA ASP A 8 29.20 -14.82 10.87
C ASP A 8 28.67 -14.97 9.43
N SER A 9 27.87 -16.00 9.16
CA SER A 9 27.25 -16.23 7.85
C SER A 9 25.92 -15.51 7.67
N ILE A 10 25.34 -15.00 8.78
CA ILE A 10 24.11 -14.25 8.73
C ILE A 10 24.40 -12.84 8.20
N THR A 11 23.96 -12.59 6.97
CA THR A 11 23.99 -11.26 6.39
C THR A 11 22.84 -10.46 6.98
N LEU A 12 23.15 -9.39 7.71
CA LEU A 12 22.12 -8.42 8.09
C LEU A 12 21.53 -7.82 6.80
N SER A 13 20.22 -7.89 6.67
CA SER A 13 19.54 -7.28 5.52
C SER A 13 19.86 -5.78 5.49
N ASN A 14 20.62 -5.35 4.48
CA ASN A 14 20.94 -3.94 4.23
C ASN A 14 19.80 -3.23 3.46
N PHE A 15 18.55 -3.66 3.64
CA PHE A 15 17.44 -2.94 3.04
C PHE A 15 17.33 -1.57 3.67
N LYS A 16 17.68 -0.57 2.88
CA LYS A 16 17.48 0.83 3.22
C LYS A 16 15.98 1.07 3.31
N GLU A 17 15.54 1.64 4.42
CA GLU A 17 14.14 2.01 4.59
C GLU A 17 13.72 2.99 3.49
N LEU A 18 12.51 2.80 2.94
CA LEU A 18 11.95 3.67 1.92
C LEU A 18 11.48 4.97 2.57
N PRO A 19 12.08 6.14 2.26
CA PRO A 19 11.62 7.40 2.81
C PRO A 19 10.27 7.84 2.20
N PRO A 20 9.45 8.61 2.95
CA PRO A 20 8.27 9.24 2.40
C PRO A 20 8.67 10.22 1.30
N SER A 21 8.14 9.99 0.09
CA SER A 21 8.48 10.80 -1.10
C SER A 21 7.56 10.47 -2.27
N GLY A 22 7.74 11.18 -3.38
CA GLY A 22 7.13 10.84 -4.67
C GLY A 22 8.03 9.89 -5.47
N TYR A 23 7.46 8.80 -5.98
CA TYR A 23 8.17 7.82 -6.79
C TYR A 23 7.41 7.51 -8.07
N VAL A 24 8.15 7.25 -9.15
CA VAL A 24 7.58 6.65 -10.36
C VAL A 24 7.52 5.15 -10.14
N CYS A 25 6.32 4.59 -10.17
CA CYS A 25 6.07 3.18 -9.93
C CYS A 25 5.53 2.50 -11.19
N ARG A 26 5.82 1.21 -11.32
CA ARG A 26 5.18 0.31 -12.29
C ARG A 26 4.15 -0.54 -11.59
N ILE A 27 3.01 -0.70 -12.22
CA ILE A 27 1.97 -1.64 -11.78
C ILE A 27 2.42 -3.03 -12.19
N ILE A 28 2.71 -3.88 -11.21
CA ILE A 28 3.15 -5.27 -11.43
C ILE A 28 1.94 -6.16 -11.65
N LYS A 29 0.89 -5.97 -10.85
CA LYS A 29 -0.35 -6.72 -10.92
C LYS A 29 -1.51 -5.87 -10.44
N ALA A 30 -2.68 -6.08 -11.00
CA ALA A 30 -3.93 -5.48 -10.56
C ALA A 30 -5.02 -6.56 -10.47
N GLU A 31 -5.82 -6.52 -9.41
CA GLU A 31 -6.92 -7.45 -9.16
C GLU A 31 -8.14 -6.73 -8.61
N GLU A 32 -9.31 -7.12 -9.07
CA GLU A 32 -10.57 -6.72 -8.43
C GLU A 32 -10.87 -7.67 -7.28
N ARG A 33 -11.13 -7.10 -6.13
CA ARG A 33 -11.53 -7.81 -4.91
C ARG A 33 -12.74 -7.13 -4.27
N LYS A 34 -13.24 -7.70 -3.20
CA LYS A 34 -14.26 -7.09 -2.36
C LYS A 34 -13.69 -6.86 -0.97
N THR A 35 -14.14 -5.80 -0.33
CA THR A 35 -13.87 -5.56 1.09
C THR A 35 -14.68 -6.54 1.96
N SER A 36 -14.41 -6.60 3.26
CA SER A 36 -15.22 -7.36 4.24
C SER A 36 -16.71 -6.94 4.24
N THR A 37 -16.98 -5.71 3.81
CA THR A 37 -18.35 -5.16 3.65
C THR A 37 -18.91 -5.31 2.23
N ASP A 38 -18.34 -6.22 1.43
CA ASP A 38 -18.76 -6.56 0.04
C ASP A 38 -18.67 -5.39 -0.96
N LYS A 39 -17.91 -4.34 -0.66
CA LYS A 39 -17.69 -3.23 -1.59
C LYS A 39 -16.59 -3.56 -2.60
N PRO A 40 -16.73 -3.18 -3.88
CA PRO A 40 -15.68 -3.40 -4.88
C PRO A 40 -14.41 -2.63 -4.52
N MET A 41 -13.28 -3.33 -4.61
CA MET A 41 -11.95 -2.80 -4.30
C MET A 41 -10.96 -3.25 -5.36
N LEU A 42 -10.13 -2.32 -5.83
CA LEU A 42 -8.99 -2.60 -6.68
C LEU A 42 -7.74 -2.77 -5.82
N VAL A 43 -7.06 -3.88 -5.96
CA VAL A 43 -5.79 -4.17 -5.30
C VAL A 43 -4.68 -4.09 -6.33
N VAL A 44 -3.67 -3.27 -6.08
CA VAL A 44 -2.58 -2.99 -7.04
C VAL A 44 -1.25 -3.26 -6.37
N ALA A 45 -0.44 -4.15 -6.96
CA ALA A 45 0.95 -4.36 -6.58
C ALA A 45 1.84 -3.39 -7.38
N LEU A 46 2.65 -2.61 -6.67
CA LEU A 46 3.50 -1.55 -7.21
C LEU A 46 4.96 -1.89 -6.99
N ASP A 47 5.82 -1.57 -7.97
CA ASP A 47 7.26 -1.54 -7.76
C ASP A 47 7.82 -0.20 -8.25
N ILE A 48 8.81 0.34 -7.56
CA ILE A 48 9.47 1.57 -7.97
C ILE A 48 10.31 1.26 -9.21
N CYS A 49 10.17 2.04 -10.28
CA CYS A 49 10.84 1.76 -11.54
C CYS A 49 11.89 2.81 -11.95
N GLU A 50 12.05 3.89 -11.19
CA GLU A 50 13.03 4.94 -11.45
C GLU A 50 13.75 5.39 -10.17
N GLY A 51 14.97 5.92 -10.34
CA GLY A 51 15.77 6.49 -9.26
C GLY A 51 16.48 5.46 -8.38
N GLU A 52 16.95 5.91 -7.22
CA GLU A 52 17.77 5.15 -6.28
C GLU A 52 17.07 3.88 -5.75
N TYR A 53 15.74 3.92 -5.63
CA TYR A 53 14.92 2.83 -5.09
C TYR A 53 14.31 1.96 -6.18
N CYS A 54 14.79 2.02 -7.43
CA CYS A 54 14.28 1.17 -8.51
C CYS A 54 14.35 -0.32 -8.13
N GLY A 55 13.23 -1.03 -8.28
CA GLY A 55 13.10 -2.45 -7.95
C GLY A 55 12.96 -2.75 -6.45
N TYR A 56 12.70 -1.75 -5.61
CA TYR A 56 12.70 -1.87 -4.15
C TYR A 56 11.80 -3.00 -3.63
N PHE A 57 10.53 -3.00 -3.99
CA PHE A 57 9.58 -4.00 -3.48
C PHE A 57 9.81 -5.38 -4.10
N MET A 58 10.18 -5.44 -5.37
CA MET A 58 10.49 -6.70 -6.05
C MET A 58 11.75 -7.34 -5.47
N ASN A 59 12.79 -6.56 -5.16
CA ASN A 59 14.01 -7.08 -4.52
C ASN A 59 13.71 -7.57 -3.10
N LEU A 60 12.94 -6.81 -2.32
CA LEU A 60 12.49 -7.23 -0.99
C LEU A 60 11.68 -8.54 -1.04
N PHE A 61 10.79 -8.68 -2.01
CA PHE A 61 10.02 -9.90 -2.23
C PHE A 61 10.92 -11.10 -2.57
N ARG A 62 11.87 -10.91 -3.50
CA ARG A 62 12.83 -11.96 -3.90
C ARG A 62 13.70 -12.41 -2.73
N GLU A 63 14.19 -11.48 -1.91
CA GLU A 63 14.96 -11.83 -0.72
C GLU A 63 14.14 -12.59 0.31
N ARG A 64 12.93 -12.14 0.61
CA ARG A 64 12.02 -12.87 1.51
C ARG A 64 11.76 -14.29 0.99
N LYS A 65 11.57 -14.44 -0.32
CA LYS A 65 11.35 -15.73 -0.96
C LYS A 65 12.58 -16.64 -0.87
N LYS A 66 13.78 -16.07 -1.05
CA LYS A 66 15.06 -16.81 -0.94
C LYS A 66 15.33 -17.29 0.49
N ASN A 67 14.99 -16.48 1.48
CA ASN A 67 15.26 -16.75 2.90
C ASN A 67 14.13 -17.51 3.62
N SER A 68 13.05 -17.85 2.92
CA SER A 68 11.90 -18.57 3.48
C SER A 68 12.03 -20.07 3.29
N GLU A 69 11.71 -20.85 4.33
CA GLU A 69 11.55 -22.31 4.24
C GLU A 69 10.36 -22.71 3.35
N THR A 70 9.39 -21.79 3.18
CA THR A 70 8.20 -21.99 2.34
C THR A 70 8.10 -20.91 1.25
N PRO A 71 8.97 -20.90 0.23
CA PRO A 71 9.05 -19.82 -0.77
C PRO A 71 7.75 -19.54 -1.52
N LEU A 72 6.90 -20.58 -1.69
CA LEU A 72 5.60 -20.47 -2.37
C LEU A 72 4.54 -19.72 -1.55
N ARG A 73 4.72 -19.60 -0.22
CA ARG A 73 3.80 -18.89 0.67
C ARG A 73 4.21 -17.45 0.96
N VAL A 74 5.35 -17.02 0.44
CA VAL A 74 5.82 -15.64 0.64
C VAL A 74 4.95 -14.69 -0.16
N LYS A 75 4.31 -13.75 0.54
CA LYS A 75 3.45 -12.71 -0.06
C LYS A 75 4.28 -11.49 -0.46
N TYR A 76 3.80 -10.78 -1.47
CA TYR A 76 4.37 -9.50 -1.86
C TYR A 76 4.34 -8.50 -0.68
N PRO A 77 5.33 -7.59 -0.55
CA PRO A 77 5.36 -6.63 0.56
C PRO A 77 4.09 -5.76 0.62
N ASN A 78 3.40 -5.76 1.77
CA ASN A 78 2.17 -4.97 1.94
C ASN A 78 2.36 -3.47 1.71
N ASN A 79 3.55 -2.95 2.02
CA ASN A 79 3.90 -1.55 1.78
C ASN A 79 4.16 -1.22 0.29
N GLY A 80 4.22 -2.21 -0.59
CA GLY A 80 4.17 -2.08 -2.04
C GLY A 80 2.77 -2.31 -2.64
N MET A 81 1.75 -2.53 -1.79
CA MET A 81 0.37 -2.76 -2.22
C MET A 81 -0.49 -1.52 -2.01
N ALA A 82 -1.33 -1.20 -2.98
CA ALA A 82 -2.36 -0.19 -2.87
C ALA A 82 -3.75 -0.82 -2.88
N TYR A 83 -4.56 -0.49 -1.87
CA TYR A 83 -5.95 -0.96 -1.73
C TYR A 83 -6.89 0.22 -1.99
N ILE A 84 -7.59 0.18 -3.10
CA ILE A 84 -8.37 1.32 -3.60
C ILE A 84 -9.85 0.91 -3.66
N VAL A 85 -10.62 1.33 -2.66
CA VAL A 85 -12.07 1.10 -2.66
C VAL A 85 -12.71 1.94 -3.75
N VAL A 86 -13.52 1.28 -4.61
CA VAL A 86 -14.08 1.90 -5.82
C VAL A 86 -15.29 2.79 -5.49
N LEU A 87 -16.17 2.31 -4.62
CA LEU A 87 -17.43 2.98 -4.27
C LEU A 87 -17.48 3.35 -2.79
N ASN A 88 -18.15 4.47 -2.47
CA ASN A 88 -18.49 4.86 -1.10
C ASN A 88 -19.75 4.11 -0.59
N ALA A 89 -20.24 4.48 0.59
CA ALA A 89 -21.44 3.87 1.18
C ALA A 89 -22.71 4.11 0.34
N GLU A 90 -22.76 5.22 -0.35
CA GLU A 90 -23.90 5.65 -1.21
C GLU A 90 -23.81 5.09 -2.64
N GLY A 91 -22.81 4.22 -2.94
CA GLY A 91 -22.63 3.65 -4.27
C GLY A 91 -21.99 4.61 -5.29
N GLN A 92 -21.43 5.74 -4.85
CA GLN A 92 -20.75 6.70 -5.71
C GLN A 92 -19.27 6.40 -5.83
N THR A 93 -18.66 6.73 -6.96
CA THR A 93 -17.22 6.57 -7.21
C THR A 93 -16.38 7.38 -6.20
N ARG A 94 -15.46 6.72 -5.52
CA ARG A 94 -14.53 7.39 -4.60
C ARG A 94 -13.49 8.21 -5.36
N LYS A 95 -13.16 9.38 -4.79
CA LYS A 95 -12.16 10.30 -5.35
C LYS A 95 -10.79 9.62 -5.53
N GLN A 96 -10.40 8.73 -4.60
CA GLN A 96 -9.13 8.01 -4.67
C GLN A 96 -9.06 7.09 -5.91
N PHE A 97 -10.12 6.34 -6.19
CA PHE A 97 -10.20 5.51 -7.39
C PHE A 97 -10.15 6.35 -8.66
N LYS A 98 -10.93 7.44 -8.73
CA LYS A 98 -10.87 8.35 -9.89
C LYS A 98 -9.49 8.97 -10.05
N SER A 99 -8.85 9.41 -8.98
CA SER A 99 -7.49 9.96 -9.00
C SER A 99 -6.47 8.94 -9.51
N PHE A 100 -6.56 7.68 -9.08
CA PHE A 100 -5.70 6.61 -9.56
C PHE A 100 -5.84 6.40 -11.07
N VAL A 101 -7.07 6.18 -11.55
CA VAL A 101 -7.35 5.97 -12.98
C VAL A 101 -6.84 7.15 -13.81
N THR A 102 -7.21 8.39 -13.43
CA THR A 102 -6.75 9.59 -14.13
C THR A 102 -5.22 9.70 -14.14
N SER A 103 -4.54 9.39 -13.02
CA SER A 103 -3.07 9.45 -12.96
C SER A 103 -2.40 8.43 -13.88
N VAL A 104 -2.98 7.25 -14.06
CA VAL A 104 -2.48 6.23 -15.00
C VAL A 104 -2.70 6.68 -16.44
N GLU A 105 -3.87 7.23 -16.77
CA GLU A 105 -4.18 7.75 -18.11
C GLU A 105 -3.28 8.95 -18.46
N GLU A 106 -3.10 9.91 -17.56
CA GLU A 106 -2.20 11.06 -17.72
C GLU A 106 -0.72 10.64 -17.84
N SER A 107 -0.37 9.45 -17.35
CA SER A 107 0.96 8.85 -17.52
C SER A 107 1.11 8.11 -18.86
N GLY A 108 0.16 8.26 -19.77
CA GLY A 108 0.22 7.74 -21.15
C GLY A 108 -0.33 6.33 -21.34
N ARG A 109 -1.02 5.76 -20.33
CA ARG A 109 -1.63 4.43 -20.47
C ARG A 109 -3.12 4.54 -20.80
N HIS A 110 -3.52 3.92 -21.93
CA HIS A 110 -4.93 3.74 -22.22
C HIS A 110 -5.52 2.61 -21.36
N ILE A 111 -6.66 2.88 -20.70
CA ILE A 111 -7.36 1.93 -19.83
C ILE A 111 -8.57 1.36 -20.57
N GLU A 112 -8.66 0.04 -20.61
CA GLU A 112 -9.80 -0.69 -21.15
C GLU A 112 -10.75 -1.04 -20.00
N TRP A 113 -12.00 -0.56 -20.08
CA TRP A 113 -13.02 -0.87 -19.08
C TRP A 113 -13.65 -2.26 -19.33
N GLY A 114 -14.21 -2.86 -18.27
CA GLY A 114 -14.81 -4.20 -18.32
C GLY A 114 -13.78 -5.29 -17.98
N ASP A 115 -13.91 -6.47 -18.58
CA ASP A 115 -13.14 -7.67 -18.23
C ASP A 115 -11.62 -7.50 -18.38
N ASN A 116 -11.19 -6.57 -19.21
CA ASN A 116 -9.78 -6.27 -19.43
C ASN A 116 -9.22 -5.17 -18.51
N PHE A 117 -10.02 -4.60 -17.62
CA PHE A 117 -9.61 -3.44 -16.82
C PHE A 117 -8.31 -3.68 -16.06
N CYS A 118 -8.26 -4.71 -15.23
CA CYS A 118 -7.06 -5.02 -14.45
C CYS A 118 -5.85 -5.34 -15.35
N LYS A 119 -6.06 -6.09 -16.43
CA LYS A 119 -5.00 -6.44 -17.37
C LYS A 119 -4.47 -5.22 -18.11
N SER A 120 -5.31 -4.23 -18.42
CA SER A 120 -4.89 -2.99 -19.07
C SER A 120 -4.01 -2.12 -18.18
N LEU A 121 -4.14 -2.27 -16.85
CA LEU A 121 -3.31 -1.58 -15.86
C LEU A 121 -1.91 -2.20 -15.70
N GLU A 122 -1.77 -3.50 -15.91
CA GLU A 122 -0.50 -4.20 -15.71
C GLU A 122 0.59 -3.67 -16.64
N GLY A 123 1.77 -3.44 -16.08
CA GLY A 123 2.91 -2.84 -16.78
C GLY A 123 2.84 -1.33 -16.97
N ALA A 124 1.71 -0.68 -16.66
CA ALA A 124 1.60 0.77 -16.71
C ALA A 124 2.48 1.43 -15.65
N THR A 125 2.94 2.66 -15.95
CA THR A 125 3.62 3.52 -14.97
C THR A 125 2.64 4.51 -14.36
N VAL A 126 2.87 4.87 -13.11
CA VAL A 126 2.08 5.86 -12.38
C VAL A 126 2.95 6.53 -11.32
N GLY A 127 2.74 7.80 -11.09
CA GLY A 127 3.34 8.49 -9.95
C GLY A 127 2.63 8.15 -8.65
N VAL A 128 3.40 7.87 -7.60
CA VAL A 128 2.86 7.50 -6.28
C VAL A 128 3.53 8.32 -5.20
N LEU A 129 2.74 8.95 -4.35
CA LEU A 129 3.21 9.60 -3.14
C LEU A 129 3.13 8.64 -1.97
N PHE A 130 4.27 8.29 -1.42
CA PHE A 130 4.38 7.46 -0.23
C PHE A 130 4.45 8.32 1.02
N GLY A 131 3.66 7.95 2.02
CA GLY A 131 3.66 8.57 3.34
C GLY A 131 3.88 7.54 4.42
N ARG A 132 4.14 7.98 5.66
CA ARG A 132 4.28 7.09 6.82
C ARG A 132 2.95 6.90 7.52
N GLU A 133 2.67 5.66 7.88
CA GLU A 133 1.52 5.28 8.69
C GLU A 133 2.01 4.46 9.90
N GLU A 134 1.54 4.85 11.08
CA GLU A 134 1.83 4.14 12.31
C GLU A 134 0.89 2.94 12.46
N TYR A 135 1.41 1.82 12.94
CA TYR A 135 0.64 0.61 13.20
C TYR A 135 1.17 -0.08 14.45
N GLU A 136 0.30 -0.82 15.12
CA GLU A 136 0.70 -1.67 16.25
C GLU A 136 1.28 -3.00 15.73
N GLY A 137 2.51 -3.30 16.11
CA GLY A 137 3.17 -4.55 15.76
C GLY A 137 2.73 -5.71 16.64
N ASN A 138 3.06 -6.94 16.24
CA ASN A 138 2.77 -8.15 17.04
C ASN A 138 3.50 -8.17 18.40
N ASP A 139 4.47 -7.28 18.59
CA ASP A 139 5.20 -7.07 19.84
C ASP A 139 4.50 -6.06 20.77
N GLY A 140 3.32 -5.57 20.39
CA GLY A 140 2.54 -4.57 21.14
C GLY A 140 3.17 -3.18 21.14
N LYS A 141 4.12 -2.91 20.24
CA LYS A 141 4.74 -1.59 20.07
C LYS A 141 4.28 -0.93 18.79
N ASN A 142 4.27 0.39 18.81
CA ASN A 142 3.98 1.18 17.62
C ASN A 142 5.19 1.23 16.70
N HIS A 143 4.94 0.97 15.42
CA HIS A 143 5.90 1.01 14.34
C HIS A 143 5.40 1.91 13.22
N TRP A 144 6.32 2.41 12.39
CA TRP A 144 6.00 3.18 11.22
C TRP A 144 6.24 2.37 9.95
N SER A 145 5.37 2.50 8.97
CA SER A 145 5.54 1.89 7.66
C SER A 145 5.28 2.92 6.57
N THR A 146 6.15 2.95 5.56
CA THR A 146 5.96 3.80 4.37
C THR A 146 5.07 3.07 3.38
N LYS A 147 3.91 3.66 3.05
CA LYS A 147 2.85 3.07 2.21
C LYS A 147 2.41 4.04 1.11
N PRO A 148 1.81 3.56 -0.01
CA PRO A 148 1.24 4.41 -1.04
C PRO A 148 -0.03 5.12 -0.54
N PHE A 149 -0.01 6.48 -0.54
CA PHE A 149 -1.13 7.30 -0.09
C PHE A 149 -1.91 7.94 -1.23
N PHE A 150 -1.21 8.51 -2.22
CA PHE A 150 -1.84 9.25 -3.30
C PHE A 150 -1.22 8.92 -4.65
N PHE A 151 -1.99 9.10 -5.71
CA PHE A 151 -1.57 8.89 -7.09
C PHE A 151 -1.48 10.22 -7.84
N ARG A 152 -0.50 10.32 -8.72
CA ARG A 152 -0.23 11.47 -9.60
C ARG A 152 0.21 10.94 -10.97
N SER A 153 0.20 11.80 -11.98
CA SER A 153 0.89 11.45 -13.23
C SER A 153 2.40 11.39 -13.02
N VAL A 154 3.09 10.62 -13.86
CA VAL A 154 4.55 10.51 -13.85
C VAL A 154 5.19 11.89 -13.98
N ASP A 155 4.68 12.73 -14.88
CA ASP A 155 5.21 14.08 -15.10
C ASP A 155 5.17 14.96 -13.85
N LYS A 156 4.11 14.85 -13.03
CA LYS A 156 4.02 15.58 -11.76
C LYS A 156 5.05 15.12 -10.75
N ILE A 157 5.39 13.81 -10.72
CA ILE A 157 6.47 13.32 -9.86
C ILE A 157 7.81 13.83 -10.34
N LEU A 158 8.09 13.74 -11.62
CA LEU A 158 9.38 14.16 -12.21
C LEU A 158 9.61 15.67 -12.13
N SER A 159 8.55 16.47 -12.28
CA SER A 159 8.63 17.94 -12.14
C SER A 159 8.74 18.42 -10.69
N GLY A 160 8.50 17.54 -9.69
CA GLY A 160 8.47 17.93 -8.29
C GLY A 160 7.20 18.71 -7.88
N ASP A 161 6.16 18.70 -8.72
CA ASP A 161 4.87 19.36 -8.42
C ASP A 161 4.02 18.50 -7.46
N TRP A 162 4.56 18.33 -6.26
CA TRP A 162 3.90 17.59 -5.18
C TRP A 162 4.50 17.96 -3.82
N THR A 163 3.78 17.60 -2.76
CA THR A 163 4.24 17.71 -1.37
C THR A 163 4.27 16.35 -0.72
N THR A 164 5.24 16.12 0.17
CA THR A 164 5.30 14.89 0.97
C THR A 164 4.03 14.77 1.79
N PRO A 165 3.34 13.61 1.74
CA PRO A 165 2.17 13.39 2.58
C PRO A 165 2.50 13.51 4.06
N GLU A 166 1.56 14.04 4.85
CA GLU A 166 1.66 14.06 6.29
C GLU A 166 1.64 12.63 6.87
N ASP A 167 2.40 12.45 7.95
CA ASP A 167 2.41 11.19 8.70
C ASP A 167 1.02 10.92 9.28
N ARG A 168 0.61 9.65 9.29
CA ARG A 168 -0.65 9.19 9.88
C ARG A 168 -0.35 8.42 11.16
N PRO A 169 -0.41 9.06 12.34
CA PRO A 169 -0.29 8.36 13.60
C PRO A 169 -1.53 7.48 13.86
N LEU A 170 -1.36 6.44 14.67
CA LEU A 170 -2.51 5.70 15.20
C LEU A 170 -3.43 6.65 15.97
N PRO A 171 -4.77 6.50 15.82
CA PRO A 171 -5.70 7.24 16.65
C PRO A 171 -5.38 6.97 18.14
N GLU A 172 -5.18 8.02 18.93
CA GLU A 172 -5.10 7.86 20.37
C GLU A 172 -6.37 7.17 20.85
N MET A 173 -6.24 5.99 21.44
CA MET A 173 -7.36 5.36 22.14
C MET A 173 -7.70 6.26 23.31
N VAL A 174 -8.69 7.13 23.12
CA VAL A 174 -9.29 7.88 24.23
C VAL A 174 -9.87 6.83 25.18
N GLY A 175 -9.13 6.60 26.29
CA GLY A 175 -9.54 5.66 27.30
C GLY A 175 -10.97 5.98 27.70
N TYR A 176 -11.88 5.03 27.51
CA TYR A 176 -13.23 5.11 28.04
C TYR A 176 -13.18 5.08 29.57
N GLY A 177 -12.87 6.23 30.16
CA GLY A 177 -13.25 6.55 31.53
C GLY A 177 -14.76 6.74 31.53
N ALA A 178 -15.45 5.89 32.31
CA ALA A 178 -16.89 5.94 32.47
C ALA A 178 -17.39 7.38 32.76
N SER A 179 -18.11 7.96 31.85
CA SER A 179 -19.35 8.75 31.99
C SER A 179 -19.53 9.79 30.86
N GLY A 180 -20.61 9.66 30.12
CA GLY A 180 -21.41 10.79 29.60
C GLY A 180 -21.03 11.32 28.22
N PHE A 181 -21.78 10.81 27.21
CA PHE A 181 -22.32 11.53 26.06
C PHE A 181 -21.51 12.69 25.44
N SER A 182 -20.94 12.49 24.27
CA SER A 182 -21.43 13.10 23.02
C SER A 182 -20.54 12.69 21.84
N THR A 183 -21.11 11.88 20.98
CA THR A 183 -20.68 11.66 19.60
C THR A 183 -20.75 12.97 18.84
N GLN A 184 -19.60 13.57 18.55
CA GLN A 184 -19.45 14.38 17.36
C GLN A 184 -18.13 14.02 16.70
N SER A 185 -18.30 13.21 15.68
CA SER A 185 -17.33 12.80 14.69
C SER A 185 -16.61 13.98 14.05
N VAL A 186 -15.30 14.02 14.21
CA VAL A 186 -14.44 14.84 13.34
C VAL A 186 -14.12 14.00 12.09
N SER A 187 -15.13 13.76 11.28
CA SER A 187 -15.00 13.20 9.93
C SER A 187 -15.21 14.31 8.92
N THR A 188 -14.27 15.23 8.81
CA THR A 188 -14.33 16.25 7.77
C THR A 188 -12.92 16.69 7.42
N LEU A 189 -12.34 16.01 6.43
CA LEU A 189 -11.63 16.63 5.32
C LEU A 189 -11.14 15.63 4.26
N PHE A 190 -10.97 14.34 4.61
CA PHE A 190 -10.67 13.29 3.63
C PHE A 190 -11.46 12.05 4.03
N GLY A 191 -12.39 11.62 3.17
CA GLY A 191 -13.26 10.49 3.45
C GLY A 191 -12.50 9.17 3.63
N ASN A 192 -12.06 8.90 4.84
CA ASN A 192 -11.53 7.62 5.27
C ASN A 192 -12.65 6.82 5.92
N ASP A 193 -13.46 6.13 5.10
CA ASP A 193 -14.49 5.20 5.56
C ASP A 193 -14.03 3.73 5.61
N VAL A 194 -12.72 3.51 5.71
CA VAL A 194 -12.20 2.16 5.98
C VAL A 194 -11.36 2.23 7.25
N PRO A 195 -11.81 1.64 8.37
CA PRO A 195 -10.95 1.48 9.54
C PRO A 195 -9.68 0.72 9.14
N VAL A 196 -8.52 1.19 9.58
CA VAL A 196 -7.22 0.55 9.33
C VAL A 196 -7.23 -0.92 9.75
N SER A 197 -8.04 -1.29 10.75
CA SER A 197 -8.27 -2.66 11.21
C SER A 197 -8.91 -3.58 10.16
N GLU A 198 -9.64 -3.06 9.18
CA GLU A 198 -10.24 -3.89 8.12
C GLU A 198 -9.23 -4.26 7.03
N VAL A 199 -8.15 -3.49 6.88
CA VAL A 199 -7.09 -3.78 5.89
C VAL A 199 -6.14 -4.85 6.42
N ASP A 200 -5.89 -4.89 7.73
CA ASP A 200 -5.02 -5.90 8.36
C ASP A 200 -5.73 -7.25 8.57
N SER A 201 -7.07 -7.28 8.63
CA SER A 201 -7.85 -8.52 8.73
C SER A 201 -8.01 -9.26 7.41
N PHE A 202 -7.53 -8.73 6.29
CA PHE A 202 -7.35 -9.49 5.06
C PHE A 202 -6.15 -10.45 5.21
N ASN A 203 -6.27 -11.38 6.14
CA ASN A 203 -5.68 -12.68 6.00
C ASN A 203 -6.36 -13.31 4.78
N ALA A 204 -5.77 -13.05 3.62
CA ALA A 204 -6.17 -13.73 2.41
C ALA A 204 -6.05 -15.22 2.68
N ALA A 205 -7.22 -15.87 2.86
CA ALA A 205 -7.33 -17.26 2.58
C ALA A 205 -6.73 -17.46 1.19
N GLU A 206 -5.68 -18.26 1.14
CA GLU A 206 -5.22 -19.07 0.03
C GLU A 206 -5.66 -18.57 -1.35
N ASP A 207 -4.91 -17.59 -1.90
CA ASP A 207 -4.74 -17.54 -3.35
C ASP A 207 -3.38 -16.94 -3.65
N ASP A 208 -2.50 -17.79 -4.14
CA ASP A 208 -1.20 -17.46 -4.67
C ASP A 208 -1.33 -16.31 -5.66
N ILE A 209 -0.57 -15.24 -5.41
CA ILE A 209 -0.22 -14.33 -6.49
C ILE A 209 0.94 -15.03 -7.20
N PRO A 210 0.71 -15.71 -8.33
CA PRO A 210 1.80 -16.27 -9.11
C PRO A 210 2.50 -15.11 -9.81
N PHE A 211 3.75 -14.94 -9.52
CA PHE A 211 4.69 -14.25 -10.39
C PHE A 211 5.40 -15.29 -11.24
#